data_2b40e389a31e01269f811e6a8807a94a
#
_entry.id   2b40e389a31e01269f811e6a8807a94a
#
_cell.length_a   1.000
_cell.length_b   1.000
_cell.length_c   1.000
_cell.angle_alpha   90.00
_cell.angle_beta   90.00
_cell.angle_gamma   90.00
#
_symmetry.space_group_name_H-M   'P 1'
#
loop_
_entity.id
_entity.type
_entity.pdbx_description
1 polymer ?
#
loop_
_entity_poly.entity_id
_entity_poly.type
_entity_poly.pdbx_seq_one_letter_code
_entity_poly.pdbx_strand_id
1 'polypeptide(L)'
;MSDRNTAQQRSLFATAFVILISTSVAAVAWKLPFGTWHRASETPILSPQGNGWESAGTFNPAVVVREGKIVMLYRAQDTQGTSRLGYAESTDGIHFTRRPEPVLSPEGDYEKDGGVEDPRLVQFGDTYYLTYTGYNTKDAQLCLATSHDLIHWDRKGVILPAYKGNWNTGWTKSGAIVPEKIDGRYWMYFLGTTPDKNDQMGLAYSADLVHWTEATKTPVLPRRPGQFDSRVVEPGPTPILTSEGLVLIYNGADDKLVYRTAVAIFDRKDPTKLLYRSEQPIFAPQQEWEKVGQVPNVVFVEGMVDRGNDYLFYYGGADKYVGAVEAPKAR
;
A
#
# COMPACT_ATOMS: atom_id res chain seq x y z
N MET A 1 89.42 7.05 41.93
CA MET A 1 89.70 6.46 40.65
C MET A 1 88.48 5.63 40.31
N SER A 2 87.66 6.18 39.53
CA SER A 2 86.34 5.67 39.30
C SER A 2 85.99 5.78 37.81
N ASP A 3 85.84 4.67 37.17
CA ASP A 3 85.40 4.58 35.80
C ASP A 3 83.92 4.37 35.79
N ARG A 4 83.20 5.30 35.13
CA ARG A 4 81.78 5.21 34.89
C ARG A 4 81.52 4.65 33.47
N ASN A 5 80.98 3.46 33.40
CA ASN A 5 80.42 2.89 32.18
C ASN A 5 79.01 3.37 31.95
N THR A 6 78.77 4.10 30.90
CA THR A 6 77.48 4.53 30.43
C THR A 6 76.99 3.54 29.37
N ALA A 7 75.99 2.75 29.72
CA ALA A 7 75.28 1.87 28.80
C ALA A 7 74.20 2.69 28.05
N GLN A 8 74.32 2.78 26.73
CA GLN A 8 73.34 3.38 25.82
C GLN A 8 72.27 2.37 25.53
N GLN A 9 71.07 2.61 26.06
CA GLN A 9 69.85 1.86 25.66
C GLN A 9 69.36 2.39 24.30
N ARG A 10 69.38 1.54 23.27
CA ARG A 10 68.73 1.78 21.99
C ARG A 10 67.28 1.30 22.08
N SER A 11 66.34 2.24 22.08
CA SER A 11 64.88 2.00 21.95
C SER A 11 64.58 1.69 20.51
N LEU A 12 64.10 0.47 20.22
CA LEU A 12 63.55 0.07 18.94
C LEU A 12 62.02 0.42 18.95
N PHE A 13 61.63 1.47 18.25
CA PHE A 13 60.24 1.74 17.96
C PHE A 13 59.77 0.83 16.81
N ALA A 14 58.96 -0.16 17.09
CA ALA A 14 58.24 -0.95 16.09
C ALA A 14 56.98 -0.19 15.69
N THR A 15 57.00 0.39 14.49
CA THR A 15 55.82 1.02 13.89
C THR A 15 54.92 -0.09 13.32
N ALA A 16 53.84 -0.39 14.01
CA ALA A 16 52.81 -1.29 13.51
C ALA A 16 51.95 -0.58 12.45
N PHE A 17 52.08 -0.99 11.19
CA PHE A 17 51.19 -0.57 10.11
C PHE A 17 49.85 -1.34 10.23
N VAL A 18 48.81 -0.68 10.67
CA VAL A 18 47.45 -1.22 10.62
C VAL A 18 46.90 -0.98 9.20
N ILE A 19 46.86 -2.03 8.38
CA ILE A 19 46.18 -1.99 7.08
C ILE A 19 44.70 -2.12 7.35
N LEU A 20 43.98 -1.00 7.29
CA LEU A 20 42.51 -0.98 7.24
C LEU A 20 42.08 -1.46 5.85
N ILE A 21 41.69 -2.73 5.75
CA ILE A 21 41.01 -3.25 4.57
C ILE A 21 39.56 -2.77 4.65
N SER A 22 39.25 -1.67 3.96
CA SER A 22 37.87 -1.25 3.75
C SER A 22 37.21 -2.18 2.71
N THR A 23 36.49 -3.20 3.17
CA THR A 23 35.58 -3.96 2.32
C THR A 23 34.40 -3.08 2.00
N SER A 24 34.44 -2.43 0.85
CA SER A 24 33.24 -1.81 0.29
C SER A 24 32.25 -2.94 -0.10
N VAL A 25 31.26 -3.17 0.75
CA VAL A 25 30.08 -3.98 0.36
C VAL A 25 29.39 -3.16 -0.73
N ALA A 26 29.51 -3.60 -1.97
CA ALA A 26 28.72 -3.01 -3.05
C ALA A 26 27.25 -3.15 -2.67
N ALA A 27 26.56 -2.03 -2.51
CA ALA A 27 25.12 -2.04 -2.28
C ALA A 27 24.46 -2.73 -3.48
N VAL A 28 23.69 -3.80 -3.24
CA VAL A 28 22.91 -4.46 -4.28
C VAL A 28 21.89 -3.44 -4.79
N ALA A 29 22.08 -2.97 -6.02
CA ALA A 29 21.12 -2.10 -6.66
C ALA A 29 19.90 -2.94 -7.07
N TRP A 30 18.80 -2.83 -6.32
CA TRP A 30 17.54 -3.50 -6.63
C TRP A 30 16.93 -2.91 -7.90
N LYS A 31 16.58 -3.79 -8.85
CA LYS A 31 15.94 -3.39 -10.10
C LYS A 31 14.42 -3.34 -9.90
N LEU A 32 13.86 -2.13 -9.84
CA LEU A 32 12.41 -1.95 -9.83
C LEU A 32 11.83 -2.27 -11.21
N PRO A 33 10.60 -2.78 -11.31
CA PRO A 33 9.99 -3.14 -12.59
C PRO A 33 9.55 -1.91 -13.41
N PHE A 34 9.74 -0.72 -12.90
CA PHE A 34 9.31 0.55 -13.50
C PHE A 34 10.37 1.64 -13.34
N GLY A 35 10.32 2.63 -14.22
CA GLY A 35 11.14 3.85 -14.18
C GLY A 35 10.50 4.99 -13.41
N THR A 36 10.80 6.22 -13.80
CA THR A 36 10.29 7.44 -13.14
C THR A 36 8.77 7.57 -13.32
N TRP A 37 8.12 8.01 -12.28
CA TRP A 37 6.67 8.23 -12.22
C TRP A 37 6.32 9.63 -12.71
N HIS A 38 5.32 9.71 -13.61
CA HIS A 38 4.82 10.96 -14.18
C HIS A 38 3.29 11.02 -14.02
N ARG A 39 2.75 12.15 -13.54
CA ARG A 39 1.29 12.33 -13.48
C ARG A 39 0.71 12.24 -14.89
N ALA A 40 -0.31 11.38 -15.06
CA ALA A 40 -0.99 11.19 -16.33
C ALA A 40 -1.98 12.32 -16.64
N SER A 41 -2.34 13.13 -15.61
CA SER A 41 -3.19 14.31 -15.73
C SER A 41 -2.78 15.37 -14.73
N GLU A 42 -2.86 16.64 -15.10
CA GLU A 42 -2.66 17.78 -14.19
C GLU A 42 -3.87 18.03 -13.28
N THR A 43 -5.03 17.52 -13.66
CA THR A 43 -6.29 17.62 -12.90
C THR A 43 -6.77 16.25 -12.43
N PRO A 44 -7.62 16.17 -11.41
CA PRO A 44 -8.23 14.91 -11.00
C PRO A 44 -8.96 14.24 -12.17
N ILE A 45 -8.84 12.91 -12.29
CA ILE A 45 -9.60 12.13 -13.27
C ILE A 45 -11.00 11.78 -12.79
N LEU A 46 -11.22 11.75 -11.46
CA LEU A 46 -12.54 11.76 -10.83
C LEU A 46 -12.56 12.81 -9.71
N SER A 47 -13.70 13.53 -9.65
CA SER A 47 -13.99 14.53 -8.60
C SER A 47 -15.36 14.27 -8.01
N PRO A 48 -15.65 14.71 -6.78
CA PRO A 48 -17.00 14.69 -6.23
C PRO A 48 -18.01 15.32 -7.17
N GLN A 49 -19.22 14.79 -7.21
CA GLN A 49 -20.31 15.34 -8.05
C GLN A 49 -21.69 15.19 -7.42
N GLY A 50 -22.62 16.01 -7.89
CA GLY A 50 -24.02 15.99 -7.46
C GLY A 50 -24.20 16.35 -5.98
N ASN A 51 -25.35 15.93 -5.42
CA ASN A 51 -25.74 16.15 -4.03
C ASN A 51 -25.98 14.84 -3.27
N GLY A 52 -25.61 13.71 -3.87
CA GLY A 52 -25.87 12.37 -3.36
C GLY A 52 -24.66 11.73 -2.70
N TRP A 53 -24.54 10.44 -2.90
CA TRP A 53 -23.59 9.53 -2.26
C TRP A 53 -22.11 9.77 -2.59
N GLU A 54 -21.77 10.54 -3.63
CA GLU A 54 -20.40 10.90 -4.02
C GLU A 54 -20.14 12.42 -4.00
N SER A 55 -20.91 13.15 -3.19
CA SER A 55 -20.89 14.63 -3.19
C SER A 55 -19.74 15.24 -2.39
N ALA A 56 -19.17 14.55 -1.41
CA ALA A 56 -18.09 15.06 -0.58
C ALA A 56 -16.70 14.60 -1.02
N GLY A 57 -16.58 13.35 -1.52
CA GLY A 57 -15.30 12.79 -1.93
C GLY A 57 -15.43 11.64 -2.91
N THR A 58 -14.45 11.49 -3.81
CA THR A 58 -14.22 10.32 -4.65
C THR A 58 -12.72 10.03 -4.64
N PHE A 59 -12.28 8.95 -4.01
CA PHE A 59 -10.85 8.69 -3.76
C PHE A 59 -10.58 7.18 -3.56
N ASN A 60 -9.35 6.80 -3.29
CA ASN A 60 -8.90 5.45 -2.97
C ASN A 60 -9.45 4.38 -3.95
N PRO A 61 -8.99 4.39 -5.21
CA PRO A 61 -9.54 3.55 -6.26
C PRO A 61 -8.83 2.21 -6.37
N ALA A 62 -9.58 1.11 -6.46
CA ALA A 62 -9.10 -0.16 -6.98
C ALA A 62 -9.44 -0.31 -8.45
N VAL A 63 -8.60 -0.98 -9.22
CA VAL A 63 -8.82 -1.18 -10.66
C VAL A 63 -8.48 -2.60 -11.10
N VAL A 64 -9.19 -3.04 -12.16
CA VAL A 64 -8.87 -4.25 -12.92
C VAL A 64 -9.14 -4.03 -14.40
N VAL A 65 -8.56 -4.87 -15.25
CA VAL A 65 -8.92 -4.92 -16.67
C VAL A 65 -9.98 -5.98 -16.88
N ARG A 66 -11.11 -5.59 -17.48
CA ARG A 66 -12.18 -6.51 -17.87
C ARG A 66 -12.68 -6.18 -19.28
N GLU A 67 -12.71 -7.19 -20.16
CA GLU A 67 -13.21 -7.04 -21.53
C GLU A 67 -12.57 -5.88 -22.32
N GLY A 68 -11.26 -5.67 -22.12
CA GLY A 68 -10.50 -4.61 -22.77
C GLY A 68 -10.70 -3.19 -22.21
N LYS A 69 -11.49 -3.05 -21.14
CA LYS A 69 -11.67 -1.79 -20.40
C LYS A 69 -11.00 -1.85 -19.05
N ILE A 70 -10.60 -0.71 -18.55
CA ILE A 70 -10.20 -0.53 -17.15
C ILE A 70 -11.47 -0.23 -16.35
N VAL A 71 -11.78 -1.12 -15.41
CA VAL A 71 -12.87 -0.94 -14.45
C VAL A 71 -12.29 -0.45 -13.13
N MET A 72 -12.87 0.60 -12.59
CA MET A 72 -12.48 1.22 -11.32
C MET A 72 -13.62 1.10 -10.31
N LEU A 73 -13.30 0.56 -9.13
CA LEU A 73 -14.12 0.75 -7.93
C LEU A 73 -13.45 1.85 -7.09
N TYR A 74 -14.18 2.88 -6.75
CA TYR A 74 -13.64 4.00 -5.99
C TYR A 74 -14.48 4.24 -4.74
N ARG A 75 -13.82 4.60 -3.65
CA ARG A 75 -14.51 5.09 -2.45
C ARG A 75 -15.18 6.42 -2.79
N ALA A 76 -16.45 6.51 -2.52
CA ALA A 76 -17.24 7.70 -2.66
C ALA A 76 -17.94 8.03 -1.33
N GLN A 77 -17.92 9.29 -0.94
CA GLN A 77 -18.44 9.73 0.35
C GLN A 77 -19.46 10.84 0.18
N ASP A 78 -20.54 10.75 0.94
CA ASP A 78 -21.55 11.81 1.04
C ASP A 78 -21.17 12.85 2.12
N THR A 79 -21.98 13.91 2.24
CA THR A 79 -21.77 14.99 3.20
C THR A 79 -22.01 14.59 4.67
N GLN A 80 -22.59 13.42 4.94
CA GLN A 80 -22.70 12.84 6.27
C GLN A 80 -21.47 12.02 6.66
N GLY A 81 -20.55 11.79 5.72
CA GLY A 81 -19.35 11.00 5.94
C GLY A 81 -19.53 9.50 5.67
N THR A 82 -20.69 9.08 5.12
CA THR A 82 -20.92 7.68 4.79
C THR A 82 -20.28 7.31 3.45
N SER A 83 -19.42 6.31 3.47
CA SER A 83 -18.68 5.80 2.32
C SER A 83 -19.41 4.66 1.61
N ARG A 84 -19.33 4.65 0.28
CA ARG A 84 -19.84 3.59 -0.62
C ARG A 84 -18.80 3.34 -1.72
N LEU A 85 -18.93 2.25 -2.45
CA LEU A 85 -18.11 2.01 -3.63
C LEU A 85 -18.88 2.36 -4.90
N GLY A 86 -18.33 3.32 -5.64
CA GLY A 86 -18.76 3.64 -7.00
C GLY A 86 -18.07 2.74 -8.01
N TYR A 87 -18.63 2.65 -9.20
CA TYR A 87 -18.11 1.94 -10.36
C TYR A 87 -17.93 2.89 -11.52
N ALA A 88 -16.79 2.85 -12.17
CA ALA A 88 -16.54 3.56 -13.40
C ALA A 88 -15.71 2.70 -14.38
N GLU A 89 -15.87 2.93 -15.68
CA GLU A 89 -15.10 2.24 -16.72
C GLU A 89 -14.47 3.19 -17.72
N SER A 90 -13.32 2.80 -18.28
CA SER A 90 -12.56 3.58 -19.24
C SER A 90 -11.88 2.69 -20.27
N THR A 91 -11.70 3.15 -21.48
CA THR A 91 -10.91 2.51 -22.54
C THR A 91 -9.49 3.03 -22.61
N ASP A 92 -9.22 4.23 -22.08
CA ASP A 92 -7.89 4.88 -22.12
C ASP A 92 -7.24 5.00 -20.73
N GLY A 93 -8.01 4.73 -19.65
CA GLY A 93 -7.54 4.80 -18.27
C GLY A 93 -7.53 6.20 -17.66
N ILE A 94 -8.00 7.22 -18.38
CA ILE A 94 -8.04 8.62 -17.93
C ILE A 94 -9.49 9.15 -17.92
N HIS A 95 -10.24 8.88 -18.98
CA HIS A 95 -11.62 9.33 -19.08
C HIS A 95 -12.57 8.20 -18.68
N PHE A 96 -13.18 8.35 -17.52
CA PHE A 96 -14.04 7.34 -16.92
C PHE A 96 -15.53 7.70 -17.04
N THR A 97 -16.36 6.73 -17.43
CA THR A 97 -17.81 6.81 -17.36
C THR A 97 -18.30 6.12 -16.10
N ARG A 98 -19.00 6.85 -15.22
CA ARG A 98 -19.50 6.36 -13.93
C ARG A 98 -20.88 5.73 -14.06
N ARG A 99 -21.16 4.73 -13.25
CA ARG A 99 -22.53 4.29 -12.97
C ARG A 99 -23.23 5.30 -12.06
N PRO A 100 -24.55 5.48 -12.23
CA PRO A 100 -25.30 6.43 -11.41
C PRO A 100 -25.47 5.96 -9.96
N GLU A 101 -25.47 4.63 -9.72
CA GLU A 101 -25.68 4.04 -8.40
C GLU A 101 -24.40 3.35 -7.91
N PRO A 102 -24.13 3.34 -6.59
CA PRO A 102 -23.01 2.60 -6.03
C PRO A 102 -23.20 1.10 -6.22
N VAL A 103 -22.11 0.36 -6.33
CA VAL A 103 -22.14 -1.12 -6.44
C VAL A 103 -22.01 -1.80 -5.08
N LEU A 104 -21.57 -1.08 -4.04
CA LEU A 104 -21.54 -1.58 -2.67
C LEU A 104 -21.87 -0.44 -1.71
N SER A 105 -22.93 -0.62 -0.92
CA SER A 105 -23.39 0.33 0.10
C SER A 105 -23.39 -0.35 1.48
N PRO A 106 -23.33 0.39 2.59
CA PRO A 106 -23.36 -0.21 3.93
C PRO A 106 -24.60 -1.09 4.16
N GLU A 107 -24.40 -2.30 4.70
CA GLU A 107 -25.50 -3.22 5.03
C GLU A 107 -25.39 -3.81 6.44
N GLY A 108 -24.17 -4.15 6.87
CA GLY A 108 -23.94 -4.80 8.18
C GLY A 108 -23.61 -3.83 9.30
N ASP A 109 -23.70 -4.29 10.54
CA ASP A 109 -23.34 -3.50 11.74
C ASP A 109 -21.89 -3.02 11.72
N TYR A 110 -21.01 -3.73 11.01
CA TYR A 110 -19.59 -3.38 10.87
C TYR A 110 -19.34 -2.31 9.79
N GLU A 111 -20.36 -1.92 9.02
CA GLU A 111 -20.33 -0.86 7.99
C GLU A 111 -21.24 0.32 8.35
N LYS A 112 -22.04 0.18 9.41
CA LYS A 112 -23.11 1.13 9.73
C LYS A 112 -22.56 2.53 10.00
N ASP A 113 -23.18 3.52 9.39
CA ASP A 113 -22.90 4.96 9.49
C ASP A 113 -21.56 5.43 8.89
N GLY A 114 -20.48 4.64 8.97
CA GLY A 114 -19.19 4.95 8.34
C GLY A 114 -19.10 4.48 6.91
N GLY A 115 -19.43 3.22 6.67
CA GLY A 115 -19.58 2.70 5.31
C GLY A 115 -18.57 1.67 4.85
N VAL A 116 -18.45 1.58 3.54
CA VAL A 116 -17.54 0.69 2.80
C VAL A 116 -16.42 1.53 2.23
N GLU A 117 -15.17 1.23 2.64
CA GLU A 117 -14.02 2.09 2.37
C GLU A 117 -12.87 1.32 1.72
N ASP A 118 -12.01 2.04 1.01
CA ASP A 118 -10.66 1.66 0.60
C ASP A 118 -10.59 0.26 -0.06
N PRO A 119 -11.18 0.10 -1.26
CA PRO A 119 -11.26 -1.16 -1.97
C PRO A 119 -9.90 -1.61 -2.51
N ARG A 120 -9.64 -2.92 -2.51
CA ARG A 120 -8.56 -3.53 -3.31
C ARG A 120 -9.08 -4.74 -4.03
N LEU A 121 -8.66 -4.92 -5.28
CA LEU A 121 -9.17 -5.95 -6.18
C LEU A 121 -8.07 -6.90 -6.61
N VAL A 122 -8.39 -8.20 -6.62
CA VAL A 122 -7.60 -9.24 -7.28
C VAL A 122 -8.53 -10.23 -7.96
N GLN A 123 -8.09 -10.82 -9.07
CA GLN A 123 -8.86 -11.84 -9.78
C GLN A 123 -8.17 -13.20 -9.68
N PHE A 124 -8.94 -14.25 -9.37
CA PHE A 124 -8.53 -15.64 -9.47
C PHE A 124 -9.59 -16.42 -10.27
N GLY A 125 -9.18 -16.96 -11.41
CA GLY A 125 -10.13 -17.58 -12.34
C GLY A 125 -11.15 -16.56 -12.87
N ASP A 126 -12.42 -16.87 -12.71
CA ASP A 126 -13.56 -16.03 -13.10
C ASP A 126 -14.11 -15.16 -11.96
N THR A 127 -13.48 -15.22 -10.78
CA THR A 127 -13.97 -14.56 -9.57
C THR A 127 -13.07 -13.38 -9.20
N TYR A 128 -13.68 -12.24 -8.97
CA TYR A 128 -13.06 -11.05 -8.38
C TYR A 128 -13.21 -11.10 -6.87
N TYR A 129 -12.10 -10.87 -6.17
CA TYR A 129 -12.04 -10.76 -4.71
C TYR A 129 -11.78 -9.30 -4.36
N LEU A 130 -12.71 -8.71 -3.65
CA LEU A 130 -12.67 -7.36 -3.14
C LEU A 130 -12.39 -7.39 -1.64
N THR A 131 -11.23 -6.95 -1.22
CA THR A 131 -11.02 -6.57 0.17
C THR A 131 -11.40 -5.11 0.35
N TYR A 132 -12.03 -4.79 1.47
CA TYR A 132 -12.45 -3.44 1.79
C TYR A 132 -12.48 -3.23 3.31
N THR A 133 -12.51 -1.99 3.74
CA THR A 133 -12.68 -1.63 5.13
C THR A 133 -14.16 -1.43 5.42
N GLY A 134 -14.74 -2.25 6.29
CA GLY A 134 -16.02 -1.97 6.93
C GLY A 134 -15.80 -1.03 8.11
N TYR A 135 -16.38 0.16 8.06
CA TYR A 135 -16.25 1.18 9.11
C TYR A 135 -17.62 1.54 9.69
N ASN A 136 -17.77 1.45 10.99
CA ASN A 136 -19.02 1.75 11.69
C ASN A 136 -18.92 2.99 12.59
N THR A 137 -18.05 3.93 12.25
CA THR A 137 -17.71 5.16 13.00
C THR A 137 -16.94 4.95 14.31
N LYS A 138 -16.83 3.70 14.76
CA LYS A 138 -16.07 3.31 15.95
C LYS A 138 -14.92 2.39 15.61
N ASP A 139 -15.20 1.34 14.84
CA ASP A 139 -14.25 0.28 14.49
C ASP A 139 -14.11 0.18 12.97
N ALA A 140 -12.86 0.07 12.51
CA ALA A 140 -12.52 -0.27 11.15
C ALA A 140 -11.99 -1.70 11.10
N GLN A 141 -12.58 -2.54 10.21
CA GLN A 141 -12.26 -3.95 10.11
C GLN A 141 -12.13 -4.37 8.65
N LEU A 142 -11.15 -5.23 8.37
CA LEU A 142 -10.92 -5.74 7.03
C LEU A 142 -11.99 -6.78 6.65
N CYS A 143 -12.68 -6.50 5.58
CA CYS A 143 -13.79 -7.28 5.03
C CYS A 143 -13.47 -7.84 3.66
N LEU A 144 -14.27 -8.81 3.21
CA LEU A 144 -14.19 -9.44 1.90
C LEU A 144 -15.56 -9.51 1.24
N ALA A 145 -15.58 -9.28 -0.08
CA ALA A 145 -16.70 -9.61 -0.95
C ALA A 145 -16.18 -10.25 -2.24
N THR A 146 -17.01 -11.04 -2.92
CA THR A 146 -16.69 -11.69 -4.20
C THR A 146 -17.72 -11.32 -5.27
N SER A 147 -17.26 -11.30 -6.54
CA SER A 147 -18.12 -10.99 -7.68
C SER A 147 -17.61 -11.70 -8.95
N HIS A 148 -18.50 -11.93 -9.90
CA HIS A 148 -18.16 -12.37 -11.26
C HIS A 148 -18.29 -11.25 -12.29
N ASP A 149 -18.88 -10.11 -11.91
CA ASP A 149 -19.18 -9.02 -12.85
C ASP A 149 -18.77 -7.62 -12.38
N LEU A 150 -18.21 -7.49 -11.16
CA LEU A 150 -17.80 -6.25 -10.50
C LEU A 150 -18.98 -5.32 -10.13
N ILE A 151 -20.21 -5.78 -10.28
CA ILE A 151 -21.44 -5.04 -10.02
C ILE A 151 -22.23 -5.66 -8.87
N HIS A 152 -22.43 -6.98 -8.92
CA HIS A 152 -23.15 -7.73 -7.90
C HIS A 152 -22.13 -8.42 -6.98
N TRP A 153 -22.22 -8.13 -5.68
CA TRP A 153 -21.25 -8.56 -4.70
C TRP A 153 -21.85 -9.47 -3.65
N ASP A 154 -21.20 -10.61 -3.42
CA ASP A 154 -21.51 -11.54 -2.33
C ASP A 154 -20.55 -11.26 -1.16
N ARG A 155 -21.07 -10.63 -0.09
CA ARG A 155 -20.29 -10.30 1.10
C ARG A 155 -19.90 -11.55 1.90
N LYS A 156 -18.64 -11.66 2.22
CA LYS A 156 -18.11 -12.71 3.13
C LYS A 156 -17.95 -12.20 4.57
N GLY A 157 -18.19 -10.90 4.78
CA GLY A 157 -18.06 -10.25 6.08
C GLY A 157 -16.64 -9.93 6.48
N VAL A 158 -16.41 -9.79 7.79
CA VAL A 158 -15.11 -9.46 8.37
C VAL A 158 -14.17 -10.66 8.30
N ILE A 159 -13.00 -10.49 7.67
CA ILE A 159 -11.98 -11.53 7.50
C ILE A 159 -10.79 -11.41 8.45
N LEU A 160 -10.47 -10.19 8.90
CA LEU A 160 -9.53 -9.92 9.98
C LEU A 160 -10.18 -8.94 10.96
N PRO A 161 -10.72 -9.42 12.07
CA PRO A 161 -11.44 -8.57 13.02
C PRO A 161 -10.50 -7.66 13.80
N ALA A 162 -10.94 -6.42 14.05
CA ALA A 162 -10.25 -5.48 14.90
C ALA A 162 -10.03 -6.05 16.32
N TYR A 163 -8.96 -5.62 16.99
CA TYR A 163 -8.55 -5.96 18.37
C TYR A 163 -8.21 -7.44 18.64
N LYS A 164 -8.13 -8.27 17.60
CA LYS A 164 -7.91 -9.72 17.74
C LYS A 164 -6.63 -10.24 17.09
N GLY A 165 -5.77 -9.36 16.63
CA GLY A 165 -4.49 -9.75 16.03
C GLY A 165 -3.41 -10.09 17.06
N ASN A 166 -2.30 -10.65 16.59
CA ASN A 166 -1.16 -11.00 17.44
C ASN A 166 -0.41 -9.76 17.97
N TRP A 167 -0.32 -8.72 17.17
CA TRP A 167 0.37 -7.47 17.46
C TRP A 167 -0.53 -6.25 17.20
N ASN A 168 -1.48 -6.37 16.28
CA ASN A 168 -2.44 -5.35 15.89
C ASN A 168 -3.67 -5.44 16.80
N THR A 169 -3.57 -4.83 17.97
CA THR A 169 -4.65 -4.80 18.95
C THR A 169 -5.60 -3.61 18.77
N GLY A 170 -5.61 -3.04 17.57
CA GLY A 170 -6.50 -1.98 17.10
C GLY A 170 -7.27 -2.41 15.85
N TRP A 171 -7.35 -1.51 14.88
CA TRP A 171 -8.07 -1.71 13.63
C TRP A 171 -7.31 -2.59 12.64
N THR A 172 -8.04 -3.10 11.64
CA THR A 172 -7.47 -3.81 10.47
C THR A 172 -8.05 -3.22 9.21
N LYS A 173 -7.21 -2.93 8.21
CA LYS A 173 -7.62 -2.32 6.94
C LYS A 173 -6.74 -2.79 5.77
N SER A 174 -7.09 -2.37 4.56
CA SER A 174 -6.18 -2.29 3.41
C SER A 174 -5.53 -3.61 3.02
N GLY A 175 -6.35 -4.61 2.68
CA GLY A 175 -5.88 -5.95 2.34
C GLY A 175 -5.40 -6.08 0.88
N ALA A 176 -4.10 -6.05 0.63
CA ALA A 176 -3.50 -6.27 -0.68
C ALA A 176 -3.13 -7.75 -0.87
N ILE A 177 -3.98 -8.51 -1.59
CA ILE A 177 -3.77 -9.94 -1.84
C ILE A 177 -2.71 -10.13 -2.93
N VAL A 178 -1.74 -11.04 -2.70
CA VAL A 178 -0.75 -11.45 -3.68
C VAL A 178 -1.45 -12.23 -4.80
N PRO A 179 -1.23 -11.90 -6.10
CA PRO A 179 -2.04 -12.43 -7.20
C PRO A 179 -1.66 -13.86 -7.64
N GLU A 180 -0.95 -14.61 -6.79
CA GLU A 180 -0.65 -16.04 -6.97
C GLU A 180 -0.53 -16.76 -5.63
N LYS A 181 -0.64 -18.08 -5.65
CA LYS A 181 -0.31 -18.91 -4.49
C LYS A 181 1.21 -19.04 -4.32
N ILE A 182 1.68 -18.93 -3.08
CA ILE A 182 3.06 -19.20 -2.71
C ILE A 182 3.04 -20.30 -1.65
N ASP A 183 3.77 -21.37 -1.90
CA ASP A 183 3.79 -22.57 -1.05
C ASP A 183 2.37 -23.11 -0.72
N GLY A 184 1.51 -23.19 -1.75
CA GLY A 184 0.14 -23.68 -1.65
C GLY A 184 -0.85 -22.76 -0.93
N ARG A 185 -0.45 -21.57 -0.51
CA ARG A 185 -1.26 -20.61 0.24
C ARG A 185 -1.47 -19.31 -0.54
N TYR A 186 -2.57 -18.62 -0.27
CA TYR A 186 -2.78 -17.22 -0.63
C TYR A 186 -2.21 -16.35 0.47
N TRP A 187 -1.68 -15.18 0.10
CA TRP A 187 -1.04 -14.24 1.01
C TRP A 187 -1.64 -12.84 0.83
N MET A 188 -1.73 -12.08 1.91
CA MET A 188 -2.29 -10.74 1.91
C MET A 188 -1.51 -9.84 2.87
N TYR A 189 -0.96 -8.76 2.35
CA TYR A 189 -0.45 -7.67 3.18
C TYR A 189 -1.63 -6.82 3.64
N PHE A 190 -1.64 -6.40 4.89
CA PHE A 190 -2.73 -5.63 5.47
C PHE A 190 -2.21 -4.57 6.45
N LEU A 191 -3.02 -3.54 6.73
CA LEU A 191 -2.73 -2.60 7.80
C LEU A 191 -3.31 -3.11 9.11
N GLY A 192 -2.49 -3.11 10.16
CA GLY A 192 -2.92 -3.32 11.54
C GLY A 192 -2.47 -2.18 12.44
N THR A 193 -3.32 -1.77 13.37
CA THR A 193 -3.03 -0.70 14.33
C THR A 193 -2.47 -1.28 15.62
N THR A 194 -1.37 -0.77 16.10
CA THR A 194 -0.74 -1.14 17.38
C THR A 194 -1.39 -0.41 18.57
N PRO A 195 -1.14 -0.85 19.83
CA PRO A 195 -1.71 -0.22 21.04
C PRO A 195 -1.38 1.27 21.17
N ASP A 196 -0.23 1.70 20.66
CA ASP A 196 0.21 3.10 20.63
C ASP A 196 -0.38 3.90 19.46
N LYS A 197 -1.39 3.34 18.76
CA LYS A 197 -2.15 3.95 17.65
C LYS A 197 -1.28 4.29 16.44
N ASN A 198 -0.26 3.49 16.18
CA ASN A 198 0.50 3.55 14.93
C ASN A 198 0.04 2.45 13.99
N ASP A 199 -0.08 2.79 12.72
CA ASP A 199 -0.52 1.89 11.68
C ASP A 199 0.70 1.26 10.98
N GLN A 200 0.76 -0.06 11.00
CA GLN A 200 1.90 -0.82 10.45
C GLN A 200 1.41 -1.97 9.57
N MET A 201 2.29 -2.46 8.71
CA MET A 201 1.92 -3.50 7.77
C MET A 201 2.16 -4.88 8.36
N GLY A 202 1.12 -5.71 8.33
CA GLY A 202 1.11 -7.12 8.65
C GLY A 202 1.02 -8.01 7.43
N LEU A 203 1.04 -9.30 7.67
CA LEU A 203 0.87 -10.34 6.65
C LEU A 203 -0.08 -11.41 7.18
N ALA A 204 -1.02 -11.84 6.34
CA ALA A 204 -1.94 -12.92 6.60
C ALA A 204 -1.86 -13.97 5.47
N TYR A 205 -2.27 -15.20 5.77
CA TYR A 205 -2.39 -16.26 4.79
C TYR A 205 -3.76 -16.93 4.83
N SER A 206 -4.13 -17.57 3.72
CA SER A 206 -5.37 -18.32 3.57
C SER A 206 -5.18 -19.54 2.67
N ALA A 207 -5.96 -20.59 2.90
CA ALA A 207 -6.04 -21.73 2.00
C ALA A 207 -7.08 -21.54 0.88
N ASP A 208 -8.10 -20.69 1.12
CA ASP A 208 -9.32 -20.59 0.33
C ASP A 208 -9.74 -19.16 -0.05
N LEU A 209 -8.94 -18.13 0.26
CA LEU A 209 -9.21 -16.69 0.08
C LEU A 209 -10.33 -16.12 0.97
N VAL A 210 -10.99 -16.93 1.78
CA VAL A 210 -12.09 -16.50 2.66
C VAL A 210 -11.67 -16.48 4.13
N HIS A 211 -11.00 -17.55 4.57
CA HIS A 211 -10.56 -17.69 5.96
C HIS A 211 -9.09 -17.28 6.06
N TRP A 212 -8.83 -16.18 6.75
CA TRP A 212 -7.51 -15.59 6.86
C TRP A 212 -6.94 -15.72 8.28
N THR A 213 -5.65 -16.01 8.33
CA THR A 213 -4.89 -16.12 9.58
C THR A 213 -3.68 -15.21 9.51
N GLU A 214 -3.45 -14.42 10.56
CA GLU A 214 -2.26 -13.58 10.68
C GLU A 214 -0.99 -14.45 10.72
N ALA A 215 -0.01 -14.12 9.86
CA ALA A 215 1.17 -14.97 9.63
C ALA A 215 2.30 -14.71 10.63
N THR A 216 2.36 -13.51 11.22
CA THR A 216 3.51 -13.05 12.02
C THR A 216 3.08 -12.51 13.37
N LYS A 217 4.01 -12.53 14.34
CA LYS A 217 3.82 -11.95 15.68
C LYS A 217 4.25 -10.49 15.78
N THR A 218 4.77 -9.94 14.69
CA THR A 218 5.24 -8.55 14.57
C THR A 218 4.91 -8.05 13.17
N PRO A 219 4.81 -6.73 12.94
CA PRO A 219 4.68 -6.18 11.59
C PRO A 219 5.77 -6.69 10.65
N VAL A 220 5.43 -7.04 9.40
CA VAL A 220 6.40 -7.44 8.37
C VAL A 220 7.08 -6.22 7.74
N LEU A 221 6.41 -5.07 7.76
CA LEU A 221 6.97 -3.78 7.38
C LEU A 221 6.63 -2.76 8.46
N PRO A 222 7.48 -2.61 9.50
CA PRO A 222 7.22 -1.69 10.59
C PRO A 222 7.44 -0.23 10.16
N ARG A 223 6.86 0.71 10.90
CA ARG A 223 7.14 2.14 10.77
C ARG A 223 8.61 2.45 11.07
N ARG A 224 9.13 3.55 10.51
CA ARG A 224 10.50 4.01 10.73
C ARG A 224 10.50 5.39 11.42
N PRO A 225 10.74 5.48 12.72
CA PRO A 225 10.79 6.74 13.44
C PRO A 225 11.70 7.77 12.77
N GLY A 226 11.21 9.00 12.58
CA GLY A 226 11.96 10.09 11.95
C GLY A 226 12.02 10.05 10.42
N GLN A 227 11.40 9.05 9.77
CA GLN A 227 11.29 8.94 8.32
C GLN A 227 9.89 9.38 7.84
N PHE A 228 9.70 9.40 6.50
CA PHE A 228 8.41 9.75 5.89
C PHE A 228 7.28 8.78 6.22
N ASP A 229 7.59 7.61 6.74
CA ASP A 229 6.69 6.53 7.13
C ASP A 229 6.80 6.23 8.64
N SER A 230 6.98 7.29 9.44
CA SER A 230 7.16 7.18 10.89
C SER A 230 5.89 6.85 11.66
N ARG A 231 4.71 7.09 11.08
CA ARG A 231 3.42 6.87 11.73
C ARG A 231 2.54 5.84 11.03
N VAL A 232 2.48 5.86 9.70
CA VAL A 232 1.65 4.95 8.89
C VAL A 232 2.51 4.21 7.90
N VAL A 233 2.27 2.90 7.78
CA VAL A 233 2.81 2.02 6.73
C VAL A 233 1.67 1.13 6.26
N GLU A 234 1.15 1.41 5.07
CA GLU A 234 -0.09 0.82 4.56
C GLU A 234 0.10 0.26 3.15
N PRO A 235 -0.34 -0.98 2.85
CA PRO A 235 -0.21 -1.53 1.51
C PRO A 235 -1.05 -0.73 0.51
N GLY A 236 -0.50 -0.58 -0.68
CA GLY A 236 -1.17 -0.01 -1.84
C GLY A 236 -1.92 -1.06 -2.66
N PRO A 237 -1.71 -1.13 -3.98
CA PRO A 237 -2.35 -2.12 -4.84
C PRO A 237 -1.79 -3.53 -4.62
N THR A 238 -2.40 -4.50 -5.29
CA THR A 238 -1.88 -5.87 -5.45
C THR A 238 -0.39 -5.85 -5.82
N PRO A 239 0.48 -6.64 -5.13
CA PRO A 239 1.90 -6.70 -5.41
C PRO A 239 2.24 -7.11 -6.84
N ILE A 240 3.29 -6.51 -7.42
CA ILE A 240 3.81 -6.89 -8.74
C ILE A 240 4.77 -8.07 -8.56
N LEU A 241 4.51 -9.14 -9.32
CA LEU A 241 5.36 -10.32 -9.32
C LEU A 241 6.53 -10.13 -10.29
N THR A 242 7.76 -10.24 -9.79
CA THR A 242 8.99 -10.11 -10.60
C THR A 242 9.98 -11.22 -10.31
N SER A 243 11.07 -11.31 -11.08
CA SER A 243 12.21 -12.18 -10.77
C SER A 243 12.93 -11.77 -9.49
N GLU A 244 12.91 -10.49 -9.14
CA GLU A 244 13.53 -9.95 -7.93
C GLU A 244 12.74 -10.26 -6.66
N GLY A 245 11.40 -10.46 -6.78
CA GLY A 245 10.53 -10.74 -5.65
C GLY A 245 9.10 -10.22 -5.84
N LEU A 246 8.40 -10.05 -4.72
CA LEU A 246 7.10 -9.40 -4.61
C LEU A 246 7.35 -7.90 -4.43
N VAL A 247 7.14 -7.12 -5.48
CA VAL A 247 7.28 -5.66 -5.41
C VAL A 247 5.99 -5.07 -4.90
N LEU A 248 6.02 -4.56 -3.69
CA LEU A 248 4.89 -3.95 -3.01
C LEU A 248 5.02 -2.43 -3.07
N ILE A 249 4.07 -1.78 -3.72
CA ILE A 249 3.86 -0.34 -3.59
C ILE A 249 3.14 -0.13 -2.25
N TYR A 250 3.64 0.76 -1.41
CA TYR A 250 3.01 1.08 -0.14
C TYR A 250 2.93 2.59 0.09
N ASN A 251 2.00 2.99 0.93
CA ASN A 251 1.80 4.37 1.33
C ASN A 251 2.31 4.54 2.77
N GLY A 252 3.12 5.55 2.99
CA GLY A 252 3.64 5.91 4.29
C GLY A 252 3.25 7.32 4.67
N ALA A 253 2.99 7.57 5.96
CA ALA A 253 2.78 8.91 6.47
C ALA A 253 3.71 9.22 7.64
N ASP A 254 4.17 10.46 7.71
CA ASP A 254 4.93 11.00 8.83
C ASP A 254 4.01 11.48 9.96
N ASP A 255 4.58 12.01 11.03
CA ASP A 255 3.84 12.50 12.19
C ASP A 255 2.93 13.71 11.89
N LYS A 256 3.13 14.35 10.73
CA LYS A 256 2.26 15.43 10.21
C LYS A 256 1.15 14.89 9.29
N LEU A 257 1.04 13.56 9.13
CA LEU A 257 0.12 12.88 8.24
C LEU A 257 0.28 13.31 6.77
N VAL A 258 1.52 13.60 6.33
CA VAL A 258 1.81 13.79 4.91
C VAL A 258 2.02 12.42 4.28
N TYR A 259 1.06 11.96 3.48
CA TYR A 259 1.10 10.65 2.82
C TYR A 259 1.93 10.69 1.54
N ARG A 260 2.81 9.70 1.41
CA ARG A 260 3.72 9.53 0.27
C ARG A 260 3.79 8.05 -0.10
N THR A 261 4.03 7.77 -1.35
CA THR A 261 4.14 6.40 -1.86
C THR A 261 5.60 5.97 -1.95
N ALA A 262 5.86 4.71 -1.62
CA ALA A 262 7.18 4.11 -1.62
C ALA A 262 7.12 2.63 -2.04
N VAL A 263 8.27 1.95 -2.07
CA VAL A 263 8.42 0.57 -2.54
C VAL A 263 9.09 -0.30 -1.48
N ALA A 264 8.58 -1.51 -1.32
CA ALA A 264 9.24 -2.60 -0.63
C ALA A 264 9.30 -3.84 -1.54
N ILE A 265 10.35 -4.67 -1.42
CA ILE A 265 10.44 -5.94 -2.11
C ILE A 265 10.55 -7.04 -1.07
N PHE A 266 9.64 -8.01 -1.17
CA PHE A 266 9.67 -9.21 -0.35
C PHE A 266 10.11 -10.40 -1.18
N ASP A 267 10.66 -11.41 -0.52
CA ASP A 267 11.11 -12.64 -1.18
C ASP A 267 9.92 -13.35 -1.85
N ARG A 268 10.12 -13.81 -3.10
CA ARG A 268 9.08 -14.45 -3.89
C ARG A 268 8.58 -15.77 -3.30
N LYS A 269 9.44 -16.47 -2.54
CA LYS A 269 9.13 -17.77 -1.94
C LYS A 269 8.74 -17.65 -0.46
N ASP A 270 9.15 -16.56 0.18
CA ASP A 270 8.85 -16.27 1.58
C ASP A 270 8.35 -14.84 1.74
N PRO A 271 7.02 -14.61 1.66
CA PRO A 271 6.43 -13.27 1.76
C PRO A 271 6.66 -12.57 3.11
N THR A 272 7.20 -13.27 4.11
CA THR A 272 7.57 -12.66 5.40
C THR A 272 8.92 -11.96 5.34
N LYS A 273 9.77 -12.29 4.35
CA LYS A 273 11.15 -11.84 4.28
C LYS A 273 11.28 -10.58 3.44
N LEU A 274 11.52 -9.46 4.10
CA LEU A 274 11.83 -8.19 3.46
C LEU A 274 13.25 -8.24 2.85
N LEU A 275 13.37 -7.94 1.57
CA LEU A 275 14.64 -7.86 0.82
C LEU A 275 15.10 -6.44 0.60
N TYR A 276 14.15 -5.52 0.33
CA TYR A 276 14.43 -4.11 0.06
C TYR A 276 13.28 -3.23 0.54
N ARG A 277 13.61 -2.03 0.98
CA ARG A 277 12.67 -0.94 1.25
C ARG A 277 13.32 0.37 0.85
N SER A 278 12.63 1.16 0.04
CA SER A 278 13.13 2.46 -0.38
C SER A 278 13.37 3.39 0.82
N GLU A 279 14.48 4.11 0.82
CA GLU A 279 14.81 5.09 1.86
C GLU A 279 13.99 6.36 1.70
N GLN A 280 13.70 6.73 0.46
CA GLN A 280 12.92 7.90 0.10
C GLN A 280 11.62 7.49 -0.59
N PRO A 281 10.56 8.31 -0.50
CA PRO A 281 9.34 8.10 -1.27
C PRO A 281 9.62 8.27 -2.76
N ILE A 282 8.89 7.53 -3.59
CA ILE A 282 8.95 7.64 -5.06
C ILE A 282 7.89 8.59 -5.62
N PHE A 283 6.84 8.88 -4.84
CA PHE A 283 5.76 9.77 -5.22
C PHE A 283 5.25 10.55 -4.00
N ALA A 284 4.97 11.84 -4.17
CA ALA A 284 4.58 12.74 -3.08
C ALA A 284 3.60 13.82 -3.58
N PRO A 285 2.79 14.44 -2.68
CA PRO A 285 1.87 15.52 -3.05
C PRO A 285 2.60 16.71 -3.67
N GLN A 286 2.17 17.15 -4.84
CA GLN A 286 2.71 18.30 -5.55
C GLN A 286 1.62 19.24 -6.05
N GLN A 287 0.53 18.68 -6.60
CA GLN A 287 -0.60 19.46 -7.12
C GLN A 287 -1.43 20.05 -5.99
N GLU A 288 -2.11 21.15 -6.25
CA GLU A 288 -2.92 21.82 -5.23
C GLU A 288 -4.07 20.93 -4.73
N TRP A 289 -4.69 20.16 -5.62
CA TRP A 289 -5.75 19.23 -5.28
C TRP A 289 -5.29 17.97 -4.51
N GLU A 290 -3.98 17.70 -4.46
CA GLU A 290 -3.38 16.68 -3.60
C GLU A 290 -3.07 17.21 -2.19
N LYS A 291 -3.08 18.54 -2.02
CA LYS A 291 -2.76 19.23 -0.77
C LYS A 291 -4.00 19.75 -0.04
N VAL A 292 -5.10 19.98 -0.76
CA VAL A 292 -6.32 20.57 -0.22
C VAL A 292 -7.52 19.66 -0.44
N GLY A 293 -8.06 19.12 0.65
CA GLY A 293 -9.22 18.21 0.63
C GLY A 293 -9.68 17.87 2.05
N GLN A 294 -10.24 16.69 2.25
CA GLN A 294 -10.67 16.24 3.58
C GLN A 294 -9.47 15.94 4.49
N VAL A 295 -8.43 15.29 3.94
CA VAL A 295 -7.12 15.13 4.59
C VAL A 295 -6.08 15.80 3.70
N PRO A 296 -5.40 16.85 4.18
CA PRO A 296 -4.44 17.57 3.37
C PRO A 296 -3.13 16.78 3.14
N ASN A 297 -2.48 17.05 2.00
CA ASN A 297 -1.18 16.47 1.65
C ASN A 297 -1.19 14.95 1.53
N VAL A 298 -2.12 14.40 0.75
CA VAL A 298 -2.24 12.97 0.50
C VAL A 298 -2.05 12.65 -0.97
N VAL A 299 -1.17 11.68 -1.25
CA VAL A 299 -1.21 10.79 -2.41
C VAL A 299 -1.23 9.36 -1.90
N PHE A 300 -2.30 8.62 -2.19
CA PHE A 300 -2.54 7.29 -1.67
C PHE A 300 -2.82 6.32 -2.82
N VAL A 301 -1.79 5.58 -3.25
CA VAL A 301 -1.87 4.68 -4.41
C VAL A 301 -2.49 3.36 -4.00
N GLU A 302 -3.60 2.99 -4.66
CA GLU A 302 -4.34 1.74 -4.39
C GLU A 302 -4.66 0.92 -5.64
N GLY A 303 -4.71 1.55 -6.81
CA GLY A 303 -5.00 0.89 -8.08
C GLY A 303 -3.78 0.78 -8.98
N MET A 304 -3.71 -0.29 -9.78
CA MET A 304 -2.66 -0.48 -10.79
C MET A 304 -3.17 -1.35 -11.91
N VAL A 305 -2.86 -0.95 -13.15
CA VAL A 305 -2.97 -1.80 -14.34
C VAL A 305 -1.66 -1.86 -15.09
N ASP A 306 -1.35 -3.05 -15.60
CA ASP A 306 -0.23 -3.31 -16.51
C ASP A 306 -0.72 -3.11 -17.95
N ARG A 307 -0.18 -2.09 -18.67
CA ARG A 307 -0.53 -1.79 -20.07
C ARG A 307 0.46 -2.40 -21.08
N GLY A 308 1.35 -3.27 -20.61
CA GLY A 308 2.37 -3.91 -21.44
C GLY A 308 3.69 -3.14 -21.47
N ASN A 309 3.71 -1.89 -21.90
CA ASN A 309 4.92 -1.05 -21.97
C ASN A 309 5.15 -0.22 -20.70
N ASP A 310 4.11 0.01 -19.94
CA ASP A 310 4.10 0.79 -18.71
C ASP A 310 3.08 0.26 -17.72
N TYR A 311 3.15 0.81 -16.51
CA TYR A 311 2.11 0.70 -15.49
C TYR A 311 1.35 2.01 -15.40
N LEU A 312 0.04 1.93 -15.24
CA LEU A 312 -0.80 3.06 -14.85
C LEU A 312 -1.30 2.82 -13.43
N PHE A 313 -0.87 3.67 -12.51
CA PHE A 313 -1.28 3.63 -11.11
C PHE A 313 -2.35 4.69 -10.84
N TYR A 314 -3.27 4.37 -9.94
CA TYR A 314 -4.35 5.25 -9.52
C TYR A 314 -4.25 5.53 -8.03
N TYR A 315 -4.56 6.76 -7.63
CA TYR A 315 -4.39 7.22 -6.26
C TYR A 315 -5.50 8.15 -5.81
N GLY A 316 -5.74 8.15 -4.48
CA GLY A 316 -6.51 9.17 -3.80
C GLY A 316 -5.66 10.41 -3.55
N GLY A 317 -6.20 11.59 -3.90
CA GLY A 317 -5.58 12.90 -3.63
C GLY A 317 -6.36 13.64 -2.57
N ALA A 318 -5.70 14.03 -1.46
CA ALA A 318 -6.26 14.77 -0.34
C ALA A 318 -7.60 14.23 0.20
N ASP A 319 -7.82 12.89 0.10
CA ASP A 319 -9.05 12.16 0.45
C ASP A 319 -10.31 12.77 -0.20
N LYS A 320 -10.18 13.26 -1.41
CA LYS A 320 -11.27 13.94 -2.10
C LYS A 320 -11.33 13.63 -3.60
N TYR A 321 -10.20 13.31 -4.21
CA TYR A 321 -10.08 13.20 -5.66
C TYR A 321 -9.39 11.91 -6.05
N VAL A 322 -9.61 11.45 -7.29
CA VAL A 322 -8.80 10.39 -7.90
C VAL A 322 -7.86 11.00 -8.91
N GLY A 323 -6.58 10.61 -8.84
CA GLY A 323 -5.55 10.90 -9.83
C GLY A 323 -4.98 9.65 -10.47
N ALA A 324 -4.21 9.84 -11.54
CA ALA A 324 -3.47 8.79 -12.22
C ALA A 324 -2.00 9.19 -12.45
N VAL A 325 -1.11 8.19 -12.38
CA VAL A 325 0.33 8.36 -12.62
C VAL A 325 0.85 7.21 -13.46
N GLU A 326 1.67 7.52 -14.45
CA GLU A 326 2.27 6.56 -15.37
C GLU A 326 3.71 6.26 -14.95
N ALA A 327 4.12 5.01 -15.14
CA ALA A 327 5.50 4.59 -14.95
C ALA A 327 5.91 3.63 -16.07
N PRO A 328 6.87 4.00 -16.94
CA PRO A 328 7.35 3.10 -18.00
C PRO A 328 7.97 1.86 -17.37
N LYS A 329 7.81 0.68 -17.99
CA LYS A 329 8.50 -0.53 -17.54
C LYS A 329 10.01 -0.35 -17.64
N ALA A 330 10.72 -0.82 -16.63
CA ALA A 330 12.18 -0.88 -16.68
C ALA A 330 12.61 -1.88 -17.76
N ARG A 331 13.62 -1.50 -18.56
CA ARG A 331 14.21 -2.34 -19.60
C ARG A 331 15.24 -3.31 -19.03
#